data_a0b0ec253040b8e0c5b631344769b0f7
#
_entry.id   a0b0ec253040b8e0c5b631344769b0f7
#
_cell.length_a   1.000
_cell.length_b   1.000
_cell.length_c   1.000
_cell.angle_alpha   90.00
_cell.angle_beta   90.00
_cell.angle_gamma   90.00
#
_symmetry.space_group_name_H-M   'P 1'
#
loop_
_entity.id
_entity.type
_entity.pdbx_description
1 polymer ?
#
loop_
_entity_poly.entity_id
_entity_poly.type
_entity_poly.pdbx_seq_one_letter_code
_entity_poly.pdbx_strand_id
1 'polypeptide(L)'
;DIMGRPVSYIEYEIEKKFDIFCEKEHIKGTCHGVSFRFTSGWGFQLAREIKTHIGDSNTVEIVRKSISPKKAWYMRAFNKGLMFNEACFSCAYATPQRVSDFTMADYWGLGLKSPFNHPTFRGVSMLLVNSTRAWEFIKDDPNLFYEERTLEEAIEGNYNLSHSSERPVGRDDFFFDMQMMPPDKLVQKYGIKESFRDYLRLLKQWINAKRV
;
A
#
# COMPACT_ATOMS: atom_id res chain seq x y z
N ASP A 1 -0.29 10.60 14.04
CA ASP A 1 1.17 10.78 14.23
C ASP A 1 1.65 9.97 15.44
N ILE A 2 1.72 8.65 15.27
CA ILE A 2 2.23 7.78 16.34
C ILE A 2 3.77 7.75 16.32
N MET A 3 4.38 8.26 15.28
CA MET A 3 5.83 8.26 15.12
C MET A 3 6.31 9.41 14.22
N GLY A 4 6.21 10.63 14.68
CA GLY A 4 6.51 11.87 13.93
C GLY A 4 7.83 11.92 13.13
N ARG A 5 8.67 10.91 13.18
CA ARG A 5 9.92 10.82 12.41
C ARG A 5 9.87 9.93 11.17
N PRO A 6 9.14 8.80 11.13
CA PRO A 6 9.08 7.99 9.90
C PRO A 6 8.45 8.73 8.74
N VAL A 7 7.41 9.51 8.98
CA VAL A 7 6.74 10.28 7.92
C VAL A 7 7.67 11.40 7.42
N SER A 8 8.28 12.16 8.32
CA SER A 8 9.24 13.22 7.96
C SER A 8 10.48 12.66 7.24
N TYR A 9 10.91 11.47 7.59
CA TYR A 9 12.06 10.82 6.95
C TYR A 9 11.72 10.29 5.56
N ILE A 10 10.51 9.75 5.38
CA ILE A 10 9.99 9.34 4.09
C ILE A 10 9.78 10.56 3.20
N GLU A 11 9.20 11.61 3.72
CA GLU A 11 9.02 12.88 3.05
C GLU A 11 10.37 13.44 2.59
N TYR A 12 11.37 13.49 3.45
CA TYR A 12 12.71 13.95 3.11
C TYR A 12 13.36 13.14 1.97
N GLU A 13 13.32 11.80 2.02
CA GLU A 13 13.87 10.95 0.96
C GLU A 13 13.09 11.09 -0.36
N ILE A 14 11.78 11.17 -0.26
CA ILE A 14 10.90 11.39 -1.40
C ILE A 14 11.12 12.80 -1.96
N GLU A 15 11.22 13.81 -1.10
CA GLU A 15 11.48 15.20 -1.46
C GLU A 15 12.77 15.34 -2.21
N LYS A 16 13.87 14.86 -1.67
CA LYS A 16 15.18 14.96 -2.30
C LYS A 16 15.24 14.30 -3.68
N LYS A 17 14.64 13.08 -3.83
CA LYS A 17 14.59 12.40 -5.13
C LYS A 17 13.63 13.06 -6.11
N PHE A 18 12.63 13.70 -5.59
CA PHE A 18 11.63 14.37 -6.36
C PHE A 18 12.11 15.76 -6.81
N ASP A 19 12.82 16.49 -5.98
CA ASP A 19 13.44 17.77 -6.34
C ASP A 19 14.43 17.58 -7.49
N ILE A 20 15.28 16.54 -7.45
CA ILE A 20 16.17 16.17 -8.56
C ILE A 20 15.37 15.87 -9.86
N PHE A 21 14.18 15.28 -9.73
CA PHE A 21 13.33 15.07 -10.89
C PHE A 21 12.71 16.37 -11.40
N CYS A 22 12.20 17.20 -10.51
CA CYS A 22 11.61 18.49 -10.86
C CYS A 22 12.63 19.40 -11.53
N GLU A 23 13.87 19.42 -11.03
CA GLU A 23 14.98 20.13 -11.64
C GLU A 23 15.25 19.65 -13.08
N LYS A 24 15.29 18.33 -13.28
CA LYS A 24 15.50 17.73 -14.62
C LYS A 24 14.38 18.01 -15.61
N GLU A 25 13.16 18.01 -15.14
CA GLU A 25 11.97 18.22 -15.98
C GLU A 25 11.49 19.67 -16.00
N HIS A 26 12.28 20.58 -15.40
CA HIS A 26 11.95 22.02 -15.28
C HIS A 26 10.58 22.32 -14.65
N ILE A 27 10.15 21.46 -13.72
CA ILE A 27 8.86 21.59 -13.02
C ILE A 27 9.07 22.43 -11.75
N LYS A 28 8.36 23.57 -11.65
CA LYS A 28 8.31 24.38 -10.44
C LYS A 28 7.04 24.08 -9.66
N GLY A 29 7.15 23.85 -8.36
CA GLY A 29 5.98 23.61 -7.50
C GLY A 29 6.32 23.07 -6.13
N THR A 30 5.32 23.06 -5.25
CA THR A 30 5.43 22.53 -3.89
C THR A 30 4.78 21.16 -3.78
N CYS A 31 5.33 20.28 -2.94
CA CYS A 31 4.73 19.00 -2.64
C CYS A 31 3.49 19.17 -1.75
N HIS A 32 2.39 18.51 -2.14
CA HIS A 32 1.14 18.56 -1.41
C HIS A 32 0.65 17.23 -0.86
N GLY A 33 1.36 16.13 -1.09
CA GLY A 33 0.96 14.84 -0.52
C GLY A 33 1.66 13.65 -1.15
N VAL A 34 1.52 12.52 -0.46
CA VAL A 34 2.02 11.22 -0.89
C VAL A 34 0.84 10.27 -0.98
N SER A 35 0.65 9.62 -2.12
CA SER A 35 -0.33 8.57 -2.29
C SER A 35 0.36 7.20 -2.26
N PHE A 36 -0.16 6.29 -1.45
CA PHE A 36 0.34 4.92 -1.34
C PHE A 36 -0.31 3.97 -2.34
N ARG A 37 -1.35 4.40 -3.06
CA ARG A 37 -2.03 3.62 -4.09
C ARG A 37 -2.01 4.33 -5.41
N PHE A 38 -1.68 3.58 -6.45
CA PHE A 38 -1.70 4.04 -7.83
C PHE A 38 -2.56 3.09 -8.68
N THR A 39 -3.34 3.64 -9.60
CA THR A 39 -4.42 2.94 -10.32
C THR A 39 -3.96 1.99 -11.44
N SER A 40 -2.67 1.74 -11.59
CA SER A 40 -2.15 0.95 -12.73
C SER A 40 -1.85 -0.52 -12.40
N GLY A 41 -2.49 -1.11 -11.39
CA GLY A 41 -2.37 -2.54 -11.11
C GLY A 41 -2.20 -2.91 -9.63
N TRP A 42 -2.02 -4.21 -9.40
CA TRP A 42 -1.75 -4.76 -8.09
C TRP A 42 -0.39 -4.32 -7.56
N GLY A 43 -0.37 -3.65 -6.45
CA GLY A 43 0.84 -3.27 -5.75
C GLY A 43 0.77 -1.87 -5.18
N PHE A 44 1.63 -1.62 -4.20
CA PHE A 44 1.79 -0.30 -3.62
C PHE A 44 2.75 0.50 -4.48
N GLN A 45 2.31 1.65 -4.96
CA GLN A 45 3.17 2.63 -5.59
C GLN A 45 3.10 3.90 -4.75
N LEU A 46 4.25 4.42 -4.39
CA LEU A 46 4.35 5.76 -3.84
C LEU A 46 4.20 6.73 -5.00
N ALA A 47 3.16 7.53 -4.94
CA ALA A 47 2.98 8.66 -5.86
C ALA A 47 3.03 9.94 -5.05
N ARG A 48 3.66 10.95 -5.60
CA ARG A 48 3.71 12.30 -5.05
C ARG A 48 2.92 13.24 -5.94
N GLU A 49 2.05 14.02 -5.34
CA GLU A 49 1.30 15.04 -6.05
C GLU A 49 2.02 16.38 -5.90
N ILE A 50 2.28 17.04 -7.03
CA ILE A 50 2.80 18.40 -7.03
C ILE A 50 1.80 19.29 -7.70
N LYS A 51 1.55 20.43 -7.10
CA LYS A 51 0.85 21.52 -7.75
C LYS A 51 1.88 22.40 -8.44
N THR A 52 1.87 22.46 -9.76
CA THR A 52 2.70 23.36 -10.55
C THR A 52 1.87 24.55 -10.99
N HIS A 53 2.44 25.73 -10.89
CA HIS A 53 1.87 26.93 -11.52
C HIS A 53 2.37 26.98 -12.97
N ILE A 54 1.47 26.90 -13.92
CA ILE A 54 1.79 27.00 -15.36
C ILE A 54 1.41 28.40 -15.85
N GLY A 55 2.44 29.23 -16.09
CA GLY A 55 2.27 30.59 -16.62
C GLY A 55 1.58 31.57 -15.66
N ASP A 56 1.02 32.66 -16.19
CA ASP A 56 0.31 33.70 -15.45
C ASP A 56 -1.13 33.30 -15.05
N SER A 57 -1.57 32.10 -15.41
CA SER A 57 -2.88 31.58 -15.01
C SER A 57 -2.76 30.84 -13.68
N ASN A 58 -3.71 31.05 -12.77
CA ASN A 58 -3.88 30.32 -11.52
C ASN A 58 -4.32 28.85 -11.75
N THR A 59 -3.90 28.25 -12.85
CA THR A 59 -4.20 26.84 -13.16
C THR A 59 -3.21 25.99 -12.38
N VAL A 60 -3.73 25.20 -11.47
CA VAL A 60 -2.92 24.26 -10.68
C VAL A 60 -2.98 22.91 -11.36
N GLU A 61 -1.87 22.45 -11.91
CA GLU A 61 -1.75 21.10 -12.43
C GLU A 61 -1.21 20.16 -11.34
N ILE A 62 -1.86 19.01 -11.17
CA ILE A 62 -1.39 17.98 -10.27
C ILE A 62 -0.57 16.98 -11.06
N VAL A 63 0.74 17.06 -10.94
CA VAL A 63 1.64 16.07 -11.54
C VAL A 63 1.82 14.91 -10.58
N ARG A 64 1.48 13.71 -11.05
CA ARG A 64 1.67 12.46 -10.29
C ARG A 64 2.85 11.70 -10.86
N LYS A 65 3.79 11.34 -10.02
CA LYS A 65 4.89 10.48 -10.41
C LYS A 65 4.93 9.22 -9.54
N SER A 66 4.86 8.08 -10.20
CA SER A 66 5.06 6.80 -9.53
C SER A 66 6.53 6.64 -9.14
N ILE A 67 6.75 6.39 -7.87
CA ILE A 67 8.07 6.00 -7.36
C ILE A 67 8.12 4.49 -7.39
N SER A 68 9.09 3.93 -8.10
CA SER A 68 9.27 2.48 -8.15
C SER A 68 9.26 1.89 -6.72
N PRO A 69 8.52 0.80 -6.47
CA PRO A 69 8.60 0.07 -5.21
C PRO A 69 10.03 -0.27 -4.80
N LYS A 70 10.91 -0.36 -5.79
CA LYS A 70 12.36 -0.54 -5.61
C LYS A 70 13.01 0.56 -4.80
N LYS A 71 12.53 1.77 -4.91
CA LYS A 71 13.06 2.94 -4.19
C LYS A 71 12.29 3.22 -2.90
N ALA A 72 11.18 2.50 -2.67
CA ALA A 72 10.33 2.66 -1.50
C ALA A 72 10.75 1.69 -0.39
N TRP A 73 11.91 1.91 0.22
CA TRP A 73 12.40 1.10 1.32
C TRP A 73 11.40 1.02 2.49
N TYR A 74 10.65 2.09 2.71
CA TYR A 74 9.59 2.14 3.72
C TYR A 74 8.55 1.04 3.51
N MET A 75 8.00 0.93 2.29
CA MET A 75 6.99 -0.10 2.00
C MET A 75 7.53 -1.51 2.21
N ARG A 76 8.81 -1.72 2.01
CA ARG A 76 9.44 -3.01 2.27
C ARG A 76 9.64 -3.28 3.74
N ALA A 77 10.08 -2.27 4.51
CA ALA A 77 10.16 -2.36 5.95
C ALA A 77 8.76 -2.60 6.55
N PHE A 78 7.75 -1.90 6.01
CA PHE A 78 6.35 -2.12 6.38
C PHE A 78 5.90 -3.56 6.07
N ASN A 79 6.10 -4.06 4.86
CA ASN A 79 5.72 -5.43 4.48
C ASN A 79 6.47 -6.51 5.27
N LYS A 80 7.62 -6.19 5.86
CA LYS A 80 8.34 -7.05 6.81
C LYS A 80 7.85 -6.90 8.26
N GLY A 81 6.84 -6.08 8.51
CA GLY A 81 6.33 -5.79 9.85
C GLY A 81 7.22 -4.89 10.70
N LEU A 82 8.39 -4.47 10.19
CA LEU A 82 9.34 -3.63 10.95
C LEU A 82 8.75 -2.25 11.29
N MET A 83 7.81 -1.76 10.46
CA MET A 83 7.18 -0.44 10.61
C MET A 83 5.74 -0.51 11.16
N PHE A 84 5.29 -1.69 11.58
CA PHE A 84 3.96 -1.82 12.16
C PHE A 84 3.87 -1.13 13.52
N ASN A 85 2.67 -0.62 13.83
CA ASN A 85 2.35 -0.16 15.17
C ASN A 85 2.43 -1.33 16.15
N GLU A 86 2.83 -1.06 17.40
CA GLU A 86 2.89 -2.08 18.45
C GLU A 86 1.55 -2.80 18.65
N ALA A 87 0.44 -2.06 18.55
CA ALA A 87 -0.91 -2.62 18.62
C ALA A 87 -1.23 -3.64 17.52
N CYS A 88 -0.48 -3.67 16.40
CA CYS A 88 -0.69 -4.66 15.36
C CYS A 88 -0.27 -6.07 15.77
N PHE A 89 0.64 -6.18 16.73
CA PHE A 89 1.15 -7.47 17.23
C PHE A 89 0.28 -8.11 18.30
N SER A 90 -0.66 -7.35 18.85
CA SER A 90 -1.65 -7.80 19.85
C SER A 90 -3.06 -7.31 19.51
N CYS A 91 -3.36 -7.22 18.22
CA CYS A 91 -4.60 -6.62 17.73
C CYS A 91 -5.83 -7.46 18.13
N ALA A 92 -6.66 -6.92 19.01
CA ALA A 92 -7.92 -7.55 19.42
C ALA A 92 -8.95 -7.67 18.29
N TYR A 93 -8.77 -6.89 17.21
CA TYR A 93 -9.64 -6.92 16.04
C TYR A 93 -9.16 -7.88 14.95
N ALA A 94 -8.06 -8.60 15.16
CA ALA A 94 -7.59 -9.62 14.23
C ALA A 94 -8.39 -10.93 14.38
N THR A 95 -9.69 -10.83 14.16
CA THR A 95 -10.68 -11.90 14.23
C THR A 95 -11.74 -11.71 13.14
N PRO A 96 -12.35 -12.79 12.61
CA PRO A 96 -13.46 -12.68 11.67
C PRO A 96 -14.69 -11.98 12.26
N GLN A 97 -14.88 -12.07 13.58
CA GLN A 97 -15.96 -11.41 14.29
C GLN A 97 -15.65 -9.92 14.44
N ARG A 98 -16.23 -9.11 13.58
CA ARG A 98 -16.02 -7.66 13.55
C ARG A 98 -17.13 -6.91 14.28
N VAL A 99 -16.77 -5.82 14.91
CA VAL A 99 -17.73 -4.91 15.58
C VAL A 99 -18.34 -3.89 14.60
N SER A 100 -17.73 -3.71 13.44
CA SER A 100 -18.19 -2.80 12.39
C SER A 100 -19.22 -3.48 11.48
N ASP A 101 -20.10 -2.71 10.85
CA ASP A 101 -21.04 -3.22 9.85
C ASP A 101 -20.33 -3.77 8.59
N PHE A 102 -19.23 -3.11 8.20
CA PHE A 102 -18.41 -3.52 7.05
C PHE A 102 -16.94 -3.64 7.43
N THR A 103 -16.25 -4.60 6.81
CA THR A 103 -14.78 -4.65 6.80
C THR A 103 -14.29 -4.65 5.36
N MET A 104 -13.48 -3.68 4.99
CA MET A 104 -12.93 -3.56 3.64
C MET A 104 -11.42 -3.82 3.64
N ALA A 105 -10.97 -4.57 2.66
CA ALA A 105 -9.54 -4.85 2.44
C ALA A 105 -9.24 -5.13 0.96
N ASP A 106 -7.96 -5.24 0.62
CA ASP A 106 -7.54 -5.85 -0.64
C ASP A 106 -7.83 -7.35 -0.57
N TYR A 107 -8.38 -7.94 -1.65
CA TYR A 107 -8.67 -9.38 -1.67
C TYR A 107 -7.43 -10.19 -2.07
N TRP A 108 -6.57 -10.46 -1.12
CA TRP A 108 -5.43 -11.35 -1.35
C TRP A 108 -5.89 -12.81 -1.45
N GLY A 109 -5.24 -13.59 -2.32
CA GLY A 109 -5.57 -15.00 -2.51
C GLY A 109 -6.83 -15.28 -3.35
N LEU A 110 -7.48 -14.25 -3.88
CA LEU A 110 -8.62 -14.42 -4.77
C LEU A 110 -8.27 -15.32 -5.95
N GLY A 111 -9.13 -16.31 -6.23
CA GLY A 111 -8.95 -17.25 -7.32
C GLY A 111 -8.04 -18.45 -7.01
N LEU A 112 -7.53 -18.59 -5.78
CA LEU A 112 -6.73 -19.75 -5.39
C LEU A 112 -7.59 -21.01 -5.18
N LYS A 113 -8.78 -20.87 -4.61
CA LYS A 113 -9.73 -21.98 -4.37
C LYS A 113 -10.79 -22.11 -5.44
N SER A 114 -11.38 -20.99 -5.81
CA SER A 114 -12.45 -20.93 -6.80
C SER A 114 -12.09 -19.96 -7.91
N PRO A 115 -12.33 -20.28 -9.18
CA PRO A 115 -12.03 -19.37 -10.27
C PRO A 115 -12.69 -18.00 -10.08
N PHE A 116 -12.01 -16.95 -10.51
CA PHE A 116 -12.53 -15.60 -10.58
C PHE A 116 -12.34 -15.09 -12.01
N ASN A 117 -13.43 -14.88 -12.72
CA ASN A 117 -13.44 -14.66 -14.17
C ASN A 117 -13.60 -13.20 -14.58
N HIS A 118 -13.36 -12.28 -13.64
CA HIS A 118 -13.45 -10.85 -13.89
C HIS A 118 -12.06 -10.20 -13.96
N PRO A 119 -11.94 -9.06 -14.63
CA PRO A 119 -10.67 -8.34 -14.72
C PRO A 119 -10.15 -7.93 -13.33
N THR A 120 -8.90 -8.26 -13.04
CA THR A 120 -8.25 -7.96 -11.74
C THR A 120 -7.18 -6.88 -11.82
N PHE A 121 -6.97 -6.28 -12.99
CA PHE A 121 -5.86 -5.36 -13.22
C PHE A 121 -5.93 -4.06 -12.39
N ARG A 122 -7.15 -3.68 -11.96
CA ARG A 122 -7.36 -2.53 -11.05
C ARG A 122 -7.36 -2.93 -9.56
N GLY A 123 -7.16 -4.19 -9.26
CA GLY A 123 -7.36 -4.77 -7.95
C GLY A 123 -8.81 -5.18 -7.72
N VAL A 124 -9.03 -6.02 -6.72
CA VAL A 124 -10.34 -6.42 -6.25
C VAL A 124 -10.41 -6.13 -4.76
N SER A 125 -11.46 -5.43 -4.35
CA SER A 125 -11.72 -5.18 -2.94
C SER A 125 -12.45 -6.36 -2.33
N MET A 126 -12.10 -6.73 -1.12
CA MET A 126 -12.87 -7.61 -0.27
C MET A 126 -13.80 -6.77 0.59
N LEU A 127 -15.05 -7.17 0.67
CA LEU A 127 -16.05 -6.57 1.56
C LEU A 127 -16.66 -7.68 2.42
N LEU A 128 -16.36 -7.67 3.72
CA LEU A 128 -17.12 -8.48 4.68
C LEU A 128 -18.32 -7.67 5.14
N VAL A 129 -19.48 -8.28 5.05
CA VAL A 129 -20.76 -7.73 5.53
C VAL A 129 -21.05 -8.37 6.86
N ASN A 130 -20.86 -7.62 7.94
CA ASN A 130 -20.84 -8.14 9.31
C ASN A 130 -22.19 -8.05 10.03
N SER A 131 -23.18 -7.38 9.44
CA SER A 131 -24.51 -7.23 10.04
C SER A 131 -25.63 -7.30 9.00
N THR A 132 -26.82 -7.68 9.43
CA THR A 132 -28.03 -7.66 8.59
C THR A 132 -28.33 -6.25 8.08
N ARG A 133 -28.11 -5.23 8.91
CA ARG A 133 -28.28 -3.81 8.52
C ARG A 133 -27.36 -3.44 7.36
N ALA A 134 -26.11 -3.90 7.40
CA ALA A 134 -25.16 -3.66 6.32
C ALA A 134 -25.57 -4.35 5.02
N TRP A 135 -26.07 -5.59 5.11
CA TRP A 135 -26.59 -6.30 3.96
C TRP A 135 -27.79 -5.59 3.33
N GLU A 136 -28.77 -5.19 4.14
CA GLU A 136 -29.94 -4.44 3.66
C GLU A 136 -29.56 -3.11 3.00
N PHE A 137 -28.44 -2.51 3.40
CA PHE A 137 -27.94 -1.28 2.82
C PHE A 137 -27.37 -1.43 1.42
N ILE A 138 -26.76 -2.59 1.11
CA ILE A 138 -26.01 -2.77 -0.16
C ILE A 138 -26.68 -3.70 -1.17
N LYS A 139 -27.56 -4.60 -0.73
CA LYS A 139 -28.07 -5.72 -1.55
C LYS A 139 -28.69 -5.30 -2.88
N ASP A 140 -29.34 -4.14 -2.92
CA ASP A 140 -30.08 -3.63 -4.06
C ASP A 140 -29.44 -2.40 -4.72
N ASP A 141 -28.15 -2.09 -4.39
CA ASP A 141 -27.46 -0.94 -4.98
C ASP A 141 -27.03 -1.27 -6.43
N PRO A 142 -27.63 -0.60 -7.45
CA PRO A 142 -27.31 -0.86 -8.84
C PRO A 142 -25.90 -0.43 -9.27
N ASN A 143 -25.21 0.35 -8.45
CA ASN A 143 -23.83 0.81 -8.72
C ASN A 143 -22.79 -0.10 -8.09
N LEU A 144 -23.19 -1.07 -7.28
CA LEU A 144 -22.30 -2.01 -6.63
C LEU A 144 -22.31 -3.36 -7.36
N PHE A 145 -21.21 -3.67 -8.04
CA PHE A 145 -20.98 -5.00 -8.56
C PHE A 145 -20.22 -5.84 -7.51
N TYR A 146 -20.78 -6.99 -7.14
CA TYR A 146 -20.12 -7.92 -6.23
C TYR A 146 -20.34 -9.36 -6.65
N GLU A 147 -19.44 -10.24 -6.21
CA GLU A 147 -19.53 -11.69 -6.31
C GLU A 147 -19.35 -12.27 -4.91
N GLU A 148 -20.29 -13.08 -4.47
CA GLU A 148 -20.21 -13.73 -3.17
C GLU A 148 -19.09 -14.77 -3.15
N ARG A 149 -18.28 -14.72 -2.10
CA ARG A 149 -17.18 -15.64 -1.84
C ARG A 149 -17.26 -16.15 -0.41
N THR A 150 -16.59 -17.28 -0.16
CA THR A 150 -16.59 -17.83 1.19
C THR A 150 -15.67 -17.08 2.13
N LEU A 151 -16.02 -17.05 3.41
CA LEU A 151 -15.18 -16.46 4.44
C LEU A 151 -13.84 -17.18 4.58
N GLU A 152 -13.82 -18.50 4.36
CA GLU A 152 -12.64 -19.34 4.41
C GLU A 152 -11.63 -18.94 3.33
N GLU A 153 -12.09 -18.65 2.10
CA GLU A 153 -11.21 -18.15 1.04
C GLU A 153 -10.62 -16.78 1.40
N ALA A 154 -11.43 -15.92 1.96
CA ALA A 154 -11.00 -14.59 2.40
C ALA A 154 -9.95 -14.65 3.52
N ILE A 155 -10.15 -15.53 4.52
CA ILE A 155 -9.21 -15.71 5.65
C ILE A 155 -7.87 -16.28 5.15
N GLU A 156 -7.91 -17.28 4.27
CA GLU A 156 -6.69 -17.91 3.76
C GLU A 156 -5.79 -16.93 3.00
N GLY A 157 -6.38 -16.04 2.24
CA GLY A 157 -5.63 -14.99 1.52
C GLY A 157 -5.22 -13.81 2.39
N ASN A 158 -5.89 -13.60 3.52
CA ASN A 158 -5.75 -12.41 4.36
C ASN A 158 -5.49 -12.80 5.82
N TYR A 159 -4.25 -13.16 6.11
CA TYR A 159 -3.82 -13.64 7.43
C TYR A 159 -4.35 -12.80 8.61
N ASN A 160 -4.33 -11.48 8.46
CA ASN A 160 -4.77 -10.55 9.52
C ASN A 160 -6.30 -10.47 9.71
N LEU A 161 -7.09 -11.23 8.96
CA LEU A 161 -8.52 -11.40 9.27
C LEU A 161 -8.74 -12.27 10.51
N SER A 162 -7.80 -13.16 10.82
CA SER A 162 -7.94 -14.14 11.91
C SER A 162 -6.76 -14.17 12.88
N HIS A 163 -5.68 -13.43 12.59
CA HIS A 163 -4.47 -13.43 13.42
C HIS A 163 -3.88 -12.02 13.52
N SER A 164 -3.39 -11.64 14.67
CA SER A 164 -2.53 -10.46 14.80
C SER A 164 -1.21 -10.69 14.05
N SER A 165 -0.57 -9.60 13.66
CA SER A 165 0.73 -9.69 12.98
C SER A 165 1.80 -10.24 13.89
N GLU A 166 2.72 -11.03 13.34
CA GLU A 166 3.89 -11.47 14.08
C GLU A 166 4.89 -10.32 14.27
N ARG A 167 5.45 -10.22 15.47
CA ARG A 167 6.45 -9.20 15.78
C ARG A 167 7.82 -9.63 15.26
N PRO A 168 8.43 -8.91 14.31
CA PRO A 168 9.71 -9.30 13.75
C PRO A 168 10.83 -9.18 14.77
N VAL A 169 11.77 -10.11 14.73
CA VAL A 169 13.04 -10.01 15.45
C VAL A 169 13.80 -8.79 14.93
N GLY A 170 14.37 -8.00 15.84
CA GLY A 170 15.13 -6.80 15.49
C GLY A 170 14.30 -5.55 15.19
N ARG A 171 12.98 -5.58 15.45
CA ARG A 171 12.13 -4.41 15.23
C ARG A 171 12.55 -3.20 16.10
N ASP A 172 12.87 -3.43 17.34
CA ASP A 172 13.28 -2.36 18.26
C ASP A 172 14.61 -1.75 17.82
N ASP A 173 15.56 -2.60 17.45
CA ASP A 173 16.84 -2.17 16.89
C ASP A 173 16.63 -1.37 15.59
N PHE A 174 15.65 -1.79 14.76
CA PHE A 174 15.31 -1.06 13.54
C PHE A 174 14.88 0.38 13.82
N PHE A 175 14.03 0.60 14.82
CA PHE A 175 13.59 1.95 15.19
C PHE A 175 14.72 2.80 15.77
N PHE A 176 15.59 2.21 16.56
CA PHE A 176 16.78 2.88 17.06
C PHE A 176 17.72 3.28 15.91
N ASP A 177 18.03 2.33 15.04
CA ASP A 177 18.93 2.54 13.90
C ASP A 177 18.37 3.53 12.89
N MET A 178 17.06 3.56 12.69
CA MET A 178 16.41 4.53 11.81
C MET A 178 16.62 5.98 12.25
N GLN A 179 16.88 6.20 13.54
CA GLN A 179 17.21 7.52 14.08
C GLN A 179 18.69 7.88 13.89
N MET A 180 19.56 6.88 13.80
CA MET A 180 21.01 7.01 13.85
C MET A 180 21.70 6.77 12.51
N MET A 181 21.04 6.08 11.58
CA MET A 181 21.65 5.66 10.31
C MET A 181 20.99 6.33 9.09
N PRO A 182 21.78 6.59 8.03
CA PRO A 182 21.22 6.98 6.76
C PRO A 182 20.47 5.78 6.10
N PRO A 183 19.46 6.04 5.24
CA PRO A 183 18.58 5.01 4.68
C PRO A 183 19.27 3.87 3.95
N ASP A 184 20.34 4.15 3.23
CA ASP A 184 21.11 3.14 2.49
C ASP A 184 21.76 2.11 3.43
N LYS A 185 22.28 2.56 4.57
CA LYS A 185 22.84 1.69 5.62
C LYS A 185 21.75 0.87 6.29
N LEU A 186 20.63 1.51 6.63
CA LEU A 186 19.46 0.85 7.21
C LEU A 186 18.92 -0.25 6.29
N VAL A 187 18.74 0.07 5.00
CA VAL A 187 18.28 -0.87 3.98
C VAL A 187 19.22 -2.07 3.86
N GLN A 188 20.53 -1.83 3.98
CA GLN A 188 21.53 -2.91 3.93
C GLN A 188 21.49 -3.78 5.17
N LYS A 189 21.48 -3.18 6.37
CA LYS A 189 21.50 -3.89 7.66
C LYS A 189 20.29 -4.82 7.82
N TYR A 190 19.10 -4.35 7.49
CA TYR A 190 17.86 -5.11 7.69
C TYR A 190 17.42 -5.92 6.46
N GLY A 191 18.25 -5.99 5.44
CA GLY A 191 17.94 -6.76 4.24
C GLY A 191 16.65 -6.31 3.56
N ILE A 192 16.33 -4.99 3.63
CA ILE A 192 15.17 -4.40 2.98
C ILE A 192 15.45 -4.20 1.48
N LYS A 193 16.34 -5.00 0.93
CA LYS A 193 16.68 -5.01 -0.50
C LYS A 193 15.64 -5.80 -1.28
N GLU A 194 15.55 -5.50 -2.57
CA GLU A 194 14.78 -6.32 -3.50
C GLU A 194 15.28 -7.73 -3.54
N SER A 195 14.34 -8.66 -3.54
CA SER A 195 14.64 -10.02 -3.94
C SER A 195 14.48 -10.16 -5.47
N PHE A 196 15.18 -11.10 -6.06
CA PHE A 196 14.98 -11.46 -7.48
C PHE A 196 13.51 -11.87 -7.75
N ARG A 197 12.82 -12.44 -6.76
CA ARG A 197 11.39 -12.76 -6.84
C ARG A 197 10.51 -11.52 -6.99
N ASP A 198 10.85 -10.42 -6.33
CA ASP A 198 10.11 -9.16 -6.46
C ASP A 198 10.27 -8.60 -7.89
N TYR A 199 11.46 -8.73 -8.46
CA TYR A 199 11.71 -8.35 -9.84
C TYR A 199 10.88 -9.19 -10.83
N LEU A 200 10.87 -10.51 -10.69
CA LEU A 200 10.05 -11.39 -11.52
C LEU A 200 8.55 -11.12 -11.39
N ARG A 201 8.08 -10.83 -10.18
CA ARG A 201 6.69 -10.46 -9.92
C ARG A 201 6.32 -9.16 -10.64
N LEU A 202 7.17 -8.14 -10.57
CA LEU A 202 6.95 -6.87 -11.26
C LEU A 202 6.97 -7.03 -12.79
N LEU A 203 7.89 -7.84 -13.31
CA LEU A 203 7.93 -8.17 -14.73
C LEU A 203 6.66 -8.87 -15.20
N LYS A 204 6.17 -9.82 -14.41
CA LYS A 204 4.92 -10.54 -14.69
C LYS A 204 3.70 -9.61 -14.67
N GLN A 205 3.64 -8.69 -13.71
CA GLN A 205 2.60 -7.66 -13.64
C GLN A 205 2.65 -6.73 -14.86
N TRP A 206 3.85 -6.30 -15.29
CA TRP A 206 4.02 -5.46 -16.46
C TRP A 206 3.61 -6.17 -17.76
N ILE A 207 3.96 -7.44 -17.92
CA ILE A 207 3.56 -8.26 -19.08
C ILE A 207 2.03 -8.41 -19.13
N ASN A 208 1.41 -8.67 -17.98
CA ASN A 208 -0.05 -8.82 -17.90
C ASN A 208 -0.79 -7.50 -18.16
N ALA A 209 -0.25 -6.38 -17.71
CA ALA A 209 -0.82 -5.05 -17.98
C ALA A 209 -0.75 -4.63 -19.46
N LYS A 210 0.15 -5.22 -20.26
CA LYS A 210 0.26 -4.99 -21.70
C LYS A 210 -0.62 -5.91 -22.57
N ARG A 211 -1.24 -6.93 -21.96
CA ARG A 211 -2.09 -7.90 -22.67
C ARG A 211 -3.58 -7.52 -22.66
N VAL A 212 -3.91 -6.37 -22.12
CA VAL A 212 -5.21 -5.69 -22.15
C VAL A 212 -5.01 -4.38 -22.91
#